data_e6e3ee2c6f80b95758caac174481eafa
#
_entry.id   e6e3ee2c6f80b95758caac174481eafa
#
_cell.length_a   1.000
_cell.length_b   1.000
_cell.length_c   1.000
_cell.angle_alpha   90.00
_cell.angle_beta   90.00
_cell.angle_gamma   90.00
#
_symmetry.space_group_name_H-M   'P 1'
#
loop_
_entity.id
_entity.type
_entity.pdbx_description
1 polymer ?
#
loop_
_entity_poly.entity_id
_entity_poly.type
_entity_poly.pdbx_seq_one_letter_code
_entity_poly.pdbx_strand_id
1 'polypeptide(L)'
;MDYQPPLWLPGGHLQTVYPATVARTPRVRYRRERWEVHAQDDFIDVDFVDGQPGQPFVVLFHGLEGGSDSHYARALMATLAARGWSGAVPHFRGCSGEPNRAPRFYHSGDAAEIDWIVRRLRPRASGDFFAAGVSLGGNALLRWLGEWQHGAGIVDAACAISAPLDLARGGAALGTGFNMLYTRMFLQTLKPKCLAKLDQFPGLFDRDALLQARDLYAFDNIVTAPLHGYRDTDDYWHRASARHVLHDITVPTLVLNARNDPFLPGQHLPTSASAAVTLDYPAQGGHVGFSADGTNTWLARRILAFFDQHVHARATASAQTCEAAPHG
;
A
#
# COMPACT_ATOMS: atom_id res chain seq x y z
N MET A 1 -8.71 -4.16 -18.77
CA MET A 1 -9.96 -4.59 -18.06
C MET A 1 -10.63 -3.32 -17.56
N ASP A 2 -11.65 -2.83 -18.27
CA ASP A 2 -12.30 -1.57 -17.96
C ASP A 2 -13.18 -1.69 -16.71
N TYR A 3 -13.07 -0.71 -15.81
CA TYR A 3 -13.94 -0.63 -14.65
C TYR A 3 -15.24 0.10 -15.00
N GLN A 4 -16.36 -0.53 -14.68
CA GLN A 4 -17.69 0.05 -14.76
C GLN A 4 -18.37 -0.07 -13.40
N PRO A 5 -18.70 1.05 -12.76
CA PRO A 5 -19.41 1.01 -11.48
C PRO A 5 -20.86 0.56 -11.68
N PRO A 6 -21.46 -0.10 -10.70
CA PRO A 6 -22.90 -0.34 -10.71
C PRO A 6 -23.68 0.98 -10.78
N LEU A 7 -24.80 1.00 -11.50
CA LEU A 7 -25.64 2.20 -11.67
C LEU A 7 -26.14 2.78 -10.33
N TRP A 8 -26.33 1.93 -9.32
CA TRP A 8 -26.75 2.32 -7.98
C TRP A 8 -25.63 2.91 -7.12
N LEU A 9 -24.38 2.94 -7.61
CA LEU A 9 -23.20 3.44 -6.87
C LEU A 9 -22.57 4.66 -7.60
N PRO A 10 -23.27 5.78 -7.71
CA PRO A 10 -22.79 6.95 -8.43
C PRO A 10 -21.78 7.77 -7.63
N GLY A 11 -20.80 8.32 -8.32
CA GLY A 11 -19.88 9.34 -7.80
C GLY A 11 -18.77 8.80 -6.87
N GLY A 12 -17.68 9.57 -6.79
CA GLY A 12 -16.44 9.17 -6.10
C GLY A 12 -16.64 8.90 -4.61
N HIS A 13 -17.46 9.68 -3.91
CA HIS A 13 -17.67 9.50 -2.47
C HIS A 13 -18.38 8.19 -2.14
N LEU A 14 -19.49 7.85 -2.83
CA LEU A 14 -20.18 6.58 -2.58
C LEU A 14 -19.30 5.41 -2.98
N GLN A 15 -18.57 5.53 -4.09
CA GLN A 15 -17.60 4.52 -4.53
C GLN A 15 -16.41 4.35 -3.57
N THR A 16 -16.12 5.34 -2.73
CA THR A 16 -15.12 5.25 -1.67
C THR A 16 -15.69 4.59 -0.41
N VAL A 17 -16.86 5.03 0.04
CA VAL A 17 -17.42 4.63 1.35
C VAL A 17 -18.04 3.24 1.31
N TYR A 18 -18.84 2.94 0.26
CA TYR A 18 -19.55 1.66 0.16
C TYR A 18 -18.63 0.43 0.26
N PRO A 19 -17.51 0.34 -0.49
CA PRO A 19 -16.60 -0.79 -0.41
C PRO A 19 -15.97 -0.98 0.97
N ALA A 20 -15.71 0.12 1.65
CA ALA A 20 -15.06 0.10 2.96
C ALA A 20 -16.01 -0.29 4.11
N THR A 21 -17.33 -0.08 3.94
CA THR A 21 -18.30 -0.19 5.04
C THR A 21 -19.40 -1.23 4.83
N VAL A 22 -19.88 -1.40 3.61
CA VAL A 22 -21.10 -2.17 3.29
C VAL A 22 -20.83 -3.38 2.41
N ALA A 23 -19.91 -3.28 1.45
CA ALA A 23 -19.66 -4.35 0.49
C ALA A 23 -19.19 -5.63 1.19
N ARG A 24 -19.65 -6.76 0.67
CA ARG A 24 -19.24 -8.07 1.18
C ARG A 24 -17.75 -8.27 0.97
N THR A 25 -17.03 -8.51 2.05
CA THR A 25 -15.60 -8.77 2.05
C THR A 25 -15.34 -10.19 2.52
N PRO A 26 -14.52 -10.98 1.84
CA PRO A 26 -14.23 -12.35 2.24
C PRO A 26 -13.54 -12.40 3.59
N ARG A 27 -13.73 -13.51 4.32
CA ARG A 27 -12.95 -13.80 5.53
C ARG A 27 -11.64 -14.44 5.11
N VAL A 28 -10.53 -13.99 5.72
CA VAL A 28 -9.20 -14.53 5.51
C VAL A 28 -8.66 -15.02 6.85
N ARG A 29 -8.05 -16.18 6.85
CA ARG A 29 -7.29 -16.68 8.00
C ARG A 29 -5.83 -16.32 7.77
N TYR A 30 -5.30 -15.49 8.63
CA TYR A 30 -3.91 -15.10 8.60
C TYR A 30 -3.09 -15.87 9.62
N ARG A 31 -1.83 -16.12 9.26
CA ARG A 31 -0.77 -16.52 10.19
C ARG A 31 0.07 -15.27 10.46
N ARG A 32 0.09 -14.79 11.71
CA ARG A 32 0.81 -13.59 12.11
C ARG A 32 2.20 -13.93 12.60
N GLU A 33 3.18 -13.13 12.17
CA GLU A 33 4.54 -13.12 12.68
C GLU A 33 4.90 -11.72 13.18
N ARG A 34 5.58 -11.65 14.32
CA ARG A 34 6.21 -10.41 14.78
C ARG A 34 7.66 -10.37 14.33
N TRP A 35 8.02 -9.26 13.69
CA TRP A 35 9.36 -9.00 13.23
C TRP A 35 10.00 -7.91 14.06
N GLU A 36 11.02 -8.26 14.83
CA GLU A 36 11.80 -7.32 15.62
C GLU A 36 12.75 -6.53 14.72
N VAL A 37 12.83 -5.22 14.98
CA VAL A 37 13.74 -4.27 14.33
C VAL A 37 14.77 -3.86 15.39
N HIS A 38 15.71 -4.75 15.69
CA HIS A 38 16.64 -4.62 16.82
C HIS A 38 17.42 -3.29 16.82
N ALA A 39 17.81 -2.77 15.65
CA ALA A 39 18.54 -1.50 15.55
C ALA A 39 17.75 -0.29 16.06
N GLN A 40 16.44 -0.39 16.19
CA GLN A 40 15.53 0.67 16.60
C GLN A 40 14.74 0.33 17.87
N ASP A 41 14.97 -0.87 18.44
CA ASP A 41 14.13 -1.45 19.51
C ASP A 41 12.64 -1.34 19.20
N ASP A 42 12.27 -1.79 18.03
CA ASP A 42 10.90 -1.68 17.52
C ASP A 42 10.45 -2.97 16.84
N PHE A 43 9.20 -3.03 16.41
CA PHE A 43 8.65 -4.19 15.70
C PHE A 43 7.60 -3.79 14.66
N ILE A 44 7.37 -4.71 13.73
CA ILE A 44 6.15 -4.75 12.92
C ILE A 44 5.54 -6.17 13.00
N ASP A 45 4.24 -6.26 12.86
CA ASP A 45 3.56 -7.54 12.67
C ASP A 45 3.27 -7.73 11.18
N VAL A 46 3.40 -8.96 10.69
CA VAL A 46 3.14 -9.33 9.30
C VAL A 46 2.14 -10.47 9.27
N ASP A 47 1.05 -10.28 8.56
CA ASP A 47 0.00 -11.27 8.37
C ASP A 47 0.19 -12.00 7.04
N PHE A 48 0.31 -13.33 7.09
CA PHE A 48 0.58 -14.19 5.95
C PHE A 48 -0.64 -15.02 5.53
N VAL A 49 -0.75 -15.22 4.23
CA VAL A 49 -1.52 -16.28 3.60
C VAL A 49 -0.52 -17.21 2.91
N ASP A 50 -0.48 -18.45 3.35
CA ASP A 50 0.46 -19.44 2.84
C ASP A 50 -0.14 -20.11 1.57
N GLY A 51 0.60 -20.08 0.47
CA GLY A 51 0.28 -20.70 -0.81
C GLY A 51 1.04 -21.98 -1.07
N GLN A 52 1.05 -22.43 -2.32
CA GLN A 52 1.75 -23.63 -2.75
C GLN A 52 3.22 -23.31 -3.08
N PRO A 53 4.17 -24.21 -2.82
CA PRO A 53 5.56 -24.03 -3.21
C PRO A 53 5.72 -23.76 -4.71
N GLY A 54 6.62 -22.83 -5.06
CA GLY A 54 6.88 -22.44 -6.45
C GLY A 54 5.86 -21.49 -7.08
N GLN A 55 4.73 -21.25 -6.41
CA GLN A 55 3.74 -20.25 -6.84
C GLN A 55 4.19 -18.83 -6.47
N PRO A 56 3.68 -17.80 -7.15
CA PRO A 56 3.99 -16.41 -6.86
C PRO A 56 3.68 -15.99 -5.42
N PHE A 57 4.43 -14.99 -4.96
CA PHE A 57 4.27 -14.35 -3.66
C PHE A 57 3.95 -12.86 -3.85
N VAL A 58 2.94 -12.35 -3.16
CA VAL A 58 2.54 -10.94 -3.24
C VAL A 58 2.64 -10.27 -1.86
N VAL A 59 3.41 -9.19 -1.75
CA VAL A 59 3.35 -8.32 -0.57
C VAL A 59 2.39 -7.17 -0.83
N LEU A 60 1.53 -6.83 0.16
CA LEU A 60 0.59 -5.72 0.10
C LEU A 60 0.86 -4.70 1.20
N PHE A 61 1.26 -3.48 0.82
CA PHE A 61 1.40 -2.32 1.71
C PHE A 61 0.07 -1.57 1.80
N HIS A 62 -0.45 -1.45 3.01
CA HIS A 62 -1.78 -0.87 3.26
C HIS A 62 -1.79 0.66 3.25
N GLY A 63 -2.98 1.26 3.19
CA GLY A 63 -3.18 2.70 3.29
C GLY A 63 -3.10 3.24 4.73
N LEU A 64 -3.29 4.55 4.86
CA LEU A 64 -3.29 5.25 6.15
C LEU A 64 -4.27 4.59 7.12
N GLU A 65 -3.78 4.22 8.33
CA GLU A 65 -4.53 3.56 9.38
C GLU A 65 -5.20 2.22 8.97
N GLY A 66 -4.72 1.62 7.87
CA GLY A 66 -5.18 0.32 7.38
C GLY A 66 -4.47 -0.86 8.06
N GLY A 67 -4.65 -2.04 7.45
CA GLY A 67 -4.05 -3.31 7.89
C GLY A 67 -4.58 -4.47 7.05
N SER A 68 -4.33 -5.69 7.49
CA SER A 68 -4.79 -6.92 6.84
C SER A 68 -6.32 -7.07 6.82
N ASP A 69 -7.03 -6.38 7.72
CA ASP A 69 -8.49 -6.36 7.79
C ASP A 69 -9.15 -5.36 6.84
N SER A 70 -8.38 -4.51 6.17
CA SER A 70 -8.91 -3.59 5.16
C SER A 70 -9.62 -4.37 4.05
N HIS A 71 -10.72 -3.83 3.54
CA HIS A 71 -11.57 -4.50 2.54
C HIS A 71 -10.76 -4.97 1.30
N TYR A 72 -9.86 -4.15 0.81
CA TYR A 72 -9.00 -4.44 -0.34
C TYR A 72 -7.94 -5.51 -0.01
N ALA A 73 -7.38 -5.49 1.21
CA ALA A 73 -6.39 -6.46 1.66
C ALA A 73 -7.03 -7.85 1.75
N ARG A 74 -8.18 -7.96 2.40
CA ARG A 74 -8.94 -9.21 2.51
C ARG A 74 -9.36 -9.74 1.14
N ALA A 75 -9.83 -8.87 0.23
CA ALA A 75 -10.22 -9.27 -1.11
C ALA A 75 -9.01 -9.82 -1.91
N LEU A 76 -7.87 -9.14 -1.86
CA LEU A 76 -6.66 -9.60 -2.54
C LEU A 76 -6.16 -10.91 -1.93
N MET A 77 -5.97 -10.98 -0.61
CA MET A 77 -5.43 -12.16 0.07
C MET A 77 -6.32 -13.39 -0.09
N ALA A 78 -7.65 -13.24 -0.08
CA ALA A 78 -8.57 -14.33 -0.39
C ALA A 78 -8.43 -14.83 -1.83
N THR A 79 -8.22 -13.92 -2.78
CA THR A 79 -8.05 -14.26 -4.19
C THR A 79 -6.69 -14.96 -4.41
N LEU A 80 -5.63 -14.54 -3.74
CA LEU A 80 -4.33 -15.22 -3.75
C LEU A 80 -4.46 -16.65 -3.20
N ALA A 81 -5.07 -16.80 -2.02
CA ALA A 81 -5.30 -18.12 -1.41
C ALA A 81 -6.07 -19.08 -2.33
N ALA A 82 -7.13 -18.58 -2.99
CA ALA A 82 -7.92 -19.38 -3.94
C ALA A 82 -7.12 -19.82 -5.17
N ARG A 83 -6.03 -19.10 -5.53
CA ARG A 83 -5.10 -19.45 -6.61
C ARG A 83 -3.90 -20.27 -6.15
N GLY A 84 -3.77 -20.55 -4.85
CA GLY A 84 -2.59 -21.19 -4.29
C GLY A 84 -1.35 -20.30 -4.26
N TRP A 85 -1.50 -18.97 -4.42
CA TRP A 85 -0.43 -18.00 -4.30
C TRP A 85 -0.22 -17.62 -2.83
N SER A 86 1.00 -17.26 -2.47
CA SER A 86 1.30 -16.72 -1.14
C SER A 86 1.08 -15.22 -1.07
N GLY A 87 0.73 -14.72 0.11
CA GLY A 87 0.58 -13.30 0.34
C GLY A 87 1.08 -12.86 1.70
N ALA A 88 1.52 -11.61 1.81
CA ALA A 88 1.86 -10.98 3.08
C ALA A 88 1.28 -9.56 3.15
N VAL A 89 0.78 -9.20 4.33
CA VAL A 89 0.38 -7.82 4.66
C VAL A 89 1.21 -7.38 5.86
N PRO A 90 2.34 -6.69 5.64
CA PRO A 90 3.05 -6.02 6.72
C PRO A 90 2.20 -4.90 7.27
N HIS A 91 2.05 -4.84 8.58
CA HIS A 91 1.42 -3.71 9.26
C HIS A 91 2.45 -2.63 9.47
N PHE A 92 2.21 -1.43 8.98
CA PHE A 92 3.04 -0.29 9.32
C PHE A 92 3.05 -0.06 10.83
N ARG A 93 4.08 0.59 11.34
CA ARG A 93 4.32 0.78 12.77
C ARG A 93 3.10 1.33 13.50
N GLY A 94 2.66 0.63 14.55
CA GLY A 94 1.48 0.98 15.31
C GLY A 94 0.13 0.70 14.63
N CYS A 95 0.10 -0.11 13.53
CA CYS A 95 -1.13 -0.45 12.81
C CYS A 95 -1.61 -1.90 13.03
N SER A 96 -0.93 -2.71 13.82
CA SER A 96 -1.30 -4.11 14.08
C SER A 96 -2.19 -4.32 15.31
N GLY A 97 -2.65 -3.23 15.94
CA GLY A 97 -3.45 -3.26 17.17
C GLY A 97 -2.64 -2.99 18.44
N GLU A 98 -1.30 -3.04 18.37
CA GLU A 98 -0.37 -2.71 19.44
C GLU A 98 0.51 -1.53 18.99
N PRO A 99 0.74 -0.51 19.86
CA PRO A 99 1.65 0.59 19.56
C PRO A 99 3.07 0.07 19.38
N ASN A 100 3.76 0.57 18.35
CA ASN A 100 5.19 0.31 18.19
C ASN A 100 6.01 0.96 19.34
N ARG A 101 7.23 0.48 19.59
CA ARG A 101 8.05 0.93 20.72
C ARG A 101 8.84 2.21 20.42
N ALA A 102 9.38 2.34 19.22
CA ALA A 102 10.22 3.49 18.86
C ALA A 102 9.44 4.82 18.78
N PRO A 103 10.10 5.98 19.01
CA PRO A 103 9.50 7.31 18.90
C PRO A 103 9.33 7.74 17.44
N ARG A 104 8.71 6.89 16.65
CA ARG A 104 8.41 7.16 15.23
C ARG A 104 7.09 6.52 14.84
N PHE A 105 6.56 6.99 13.72
CA PHE A 105 5.44 6.39 13.02
C PHE A 105 5.88 5.99 11.60
N TYR A 106 4.92 5.63 10.75
CA TYR A 106 5.10 5.43 9.32
C TYR A 106 4.66 6.67 8.56
N HIS A 107 5.14 6.84 7.34
CA HIS A 107 4.76 7.98 6.51
C HIS A 107 4.77 7.64 5.01
N SER A 108 4.18 8.52 4.18
CA SER A 108 4.01 8.29 2.74
C SER A 108 5.31 8.15 1.95
N GLY A 109 6.42 8.65 2.45
CA GLY A 109 7.73 8.61 1.79
C GLY A 109 8.70 7.60 2.40
N ASP A 110 8.24 6.62 3.21
CA ASP A 110 9.11 5.69 3.95
C ASP A 110 9.64 4.55 3.06
N ALA A 111 10.41 4.93 2.02
CA ALA A 111 11.00 4.00 1.08
C ALA A 111 11.99 3.03 1.75
N ALA A 112 12.67 3.46 2.81
CA ALA A 112 13.59 2.62 3.57
C ALA A 112 12.87 1.49 4.33
N GLU A 113 11.68 1.76 4.88
CA GLU A 113 10.84 0.73 5.51
C GLU A 113 10.34 -0.28 4.49
N ILE A 114 9.92 0.20 3.29
CA ILE A 114 9.53 -0.68 2.18
C ILE A 114 10.70 -1.58 1.77
N ASP A 115 11.90 -1.03 1.59
CA ASP A 115 13.10 -1.79 1.21
C ASP A 115 13.43 -2.89 2.22
N TRP A 116 13.43 -2.54 3.51
CA TRP A 116 13.70 -3.49 4.58
C TRP A 116 12.69 -4.66 4.59
N ILE A 117 11.40 -4.35 4.43
CA ILE A 117 10.34 -5.37 4.41
C ILE A 117 10.48 -6.27 3.18
N VAL A 118 10.65 -5.69 1.99
CA VAL A 118 10.73 -6.42 0.73
C VAL A 118 11.94 -7.36 0.72
N ARG A 119 13.12 -6.88 1.17
CA ARG A 119 14.32 -7.70 1.26
C ARG A 119 14.18 -8.85 2.25
N ARG A 120 13.43 -8.65 3.34
CA ARG A 120 13.17 -9.71 4.33
C ARG A 120 12.14 -10.73 3.83
N LEU A 121 11.23 -10.33 2.94
CA LEU A 121 10.25 -11.23 2.31
C LEU A 121 10.83 -12.01 1.13
N ARG A 122 11.72 -11.42 0.34
CA ARG A 122 12.25 -12.03 -0.91
C ARG A 122 12.75 -13.47 -0.73
N PRO A 123 13.51 -13.83 0.32
CA PRO A 123 13.95 -15.22 0.54
C PRO A 123 12.81 -16.22 0.80
N ARG A 124 11.61 -15.74 1.14
CA ARG A 124 10.42 -16.58 1.35
C ARG A 124 9.65 -16.87 0.06
N ALA A 125 9.87 -16.06 -0.97
CA ALA A 125 9.24 -16.24 -2.28
C ALA A 125 10.02 -17.28 -3.07
N SER A 126 9.45 -18.47 -3.19
CA SER A 126 10.01 -19.55 -4.03
C SER A 126 9.64 -19.39 -5.52
N GLY A 127 8.67 -18.56 -5.84
CA GLY A 127 8.22 -18.14 -7.17
C GLY A 127 8.57 -16.69 -7.48
N ASP A 128 7.81 -16.13 -8.45
CA ASP A 128 7.84 -14.70 -8.74
C ASP A 128 7.39 -13.92 -7.51
N PHE A 129 7.96 -12.72 -7.32
CA PHE A 129 7.70 -11.89 -6.16
C PHE A 129 7.14 -10.54 -6.58
N PHE A 130 5.92 -10.26 -6.24
CA PHE A 130 5.20 -9.04 -6.61
C PHE A 130 4.91 -8.15 -5.41
N ALA A 131 4.85 -6.84 -5.64
CA ALA A 131 4.49 -5.87 -4.62
C ALA A 131 3.24 -5.08 -5.03
N ALA A 132 2.30 -4.94 -4.11
CA ALA A 132 1.16 -4.06 -4.26
C ALA A 132 1.15 -3.03 -3.12
N GLY A 133 0.71 -1.81 -3.41
CA GLY A 133 0.55 -0.77 -2.39
C GLY A 133 -0.75 -0.01 -2.62
N VAL A 134 -1.43 0.34 -1.54
CA VAL A 134 -2.73 1.02 -1.58
C VAL A 134 -2.63 2.36 -0.87
N SER A 135 -3.11 3.43 -1.51
CA SER A 135 -3.15 4.78 -0.95
C SER A 135 -1.75 5.20 -0.45
N LEU A 136 -1.57 5.53 0.83
CA LEU A 136 -0.27 5.83 1.44
C LEU A 136 0.78 4.75 1.11
N GLY A 137 0.45 3.46 1.27
CA GLY A 137 1.34 2.36 0.96
C GLY A 137 1.70 2.28 -0.53
N GLY A 138 0.78 2.71 -1.41
CA GLY A 138 1.03 2.84 -2.86
C GLY A 138 2.04 3.93 -3.16
N ASN A 139 1.93 5.09 -2.50
CA ASN A 139 2.88 6.18 -2.66
C ASN A 139 4.28 5.80 -2.12
N ALA A 140 4.34 5.17 -0.93
CA ALA A 140 5.61 4.69 -0.36
C ALA A 140 6.29 3.64 -1.24
N LEU A 141 5.51 2.71 -1.82
CA LEU A 141 6.00 1.70 -2.77
C LEU A 141 6.59 2.37 -4.02
N LEU A 142 5.89 3.33 -4.61
CA LEU A 142 6.39 4.06 -5.79
C LEU A 142 7.64 4.88 -5.48
N ARG A 143 7.72 5.50 -4.30
CA ARG A 143 8.93 6.17 -3.82
C ARG A 143 10.11 5.19 -3.78
N TRP A 144 9.92 4.03 -3.16
CA TRP A 144 10.94 2.98 -3.11
C TRP A 144 11.37 2.53 -4.51
N LEU A 145 10.42 2.25 -5.41
CA LEU A 145 10.72 1.81 -6.79
C LEU A 145 11.57 2.82 -7.56
N GLY A 146 11.26 4.12 -7.45
CA GLY A 146 11.98 5.16 -8.15
C GLY A 146 13.33 5.52 -7.51
N GLU A 147 13.43 5.51 -6.17
CA GLU A 147 14.67 5.81 -5.45
C GLU A 147 15.70 4.67 -5.58
N TRP A 148 15.25 3.41 -5.51
CA TRP A 148 16.13 2.23 -5.63
C TRP A 148 16.38 1.79 -7.07
N GLN A 149 15.54 2.19 -8.04
CA GLN A 149 15.70 1.89 -9.47
C GLN A 149 16.05 0.40 -9.71
N HIS A 150 17.22 0.11 -10.28
CA HIS A 150 17.65 -1.28 -10.50
C HIS A 150 17.76 -2.11 -9.21
N GLY A 151 18.03 -1.48 -8.07
CA GLY A 151 18.01 -2.16 -6.76
C GLY A 151 16.62 -2.64 -6.33
N ALA A 152 15.54 -2.08 -6.90
CA ALA A 152 14.16 -2.53 -6.71
C ALA A 152 13.81 -3.77 -7.53
N GLY A 153 14.64 -4.20 -8.47
CA GLY A 153 14.45 -5.40 -9.30
C GLY A 153 14.44 -6.73 -8.52
N ILE A 154 14.36 -6.66 -7.20
CA ILE A 154 14.06 -7.83 -6.34
C ILE A 154 12.58 -8.19 -6.35
N VAL A 155 11.71 -7.32 -6.85
CA VAL A 155 10.31 -7.61 -7.22
C VAL A 155 10.18 -7.66 -8.73
N ASP A 156 9.39 -8.60 -9.25
CA ASP A 156 9.23 -8.85 -10.68
C ASP A 156 8.22 -7.88 -11.32
N ALA A 157 7.22 -7.42 -10.56
CA ALA A 157 6.31 -6.35 -10.94
C ALA A 157 5.65 -5.71 -9.70
N ALA A 158 5.08 -4.52 -9.87
CA ALA A 158 4.42 -3.79 -8.81
C ALA A 158 3.07 -3.17 -9.23
N CYS A 159 2.19 -2.94 -8.26
CA CYS A 159 0.93 -2.21 -8.45
C CYS A 159 0.77 -1.15 -7.36
N ALA A 160 0.52 0.10 -7.74
CA ALA A 160 0.14 1.18 -6.83
C ALA A 160 -1.30 1.60 -7.11
N ILE A 161 -2.15 1.52 -6.09
CA ILE A 161 -3.60 1.69 -6.21
C ILE A 161 -4.04 2.92 -5.43
N SER A 162 -4.73 3.84 -6.09
CA SER A 162 -5.24 5.08 -5.48
C SER A 162 -4.17 5.82 -4.67
N ALA A 163 -2.92 5.75 -5.14
CA ALA A 163 -1.79 6.40 -4.47
C ALA A 163 -1.93 7.93 -4.55
N PRO A 164 -1.71 8.67 -3.44
CA PRO A 164 -1.69 10.13 -3.45
C PRO A 164 -0.36 10.63 -4.05
N LEU A 165 -0.22 10.50 -5.37
CA LEU A 165 1.02 10.78 -6.12
C LEU A 165 1.56 12.19 -5.91
N ASP A 166 0.68 13.13 -5.55
CA ASP A 166 0.98 14.52 -5.17
C ASP A 166 0.35 14.78 -3.80
N LEU A 167 1.14 14.69 -2.73
CA LEU A 167 0.66 14.83 -1.36
C LEU A 167 0.12 16.23 -1.07
N ALA A 168 0.70 17.27 -1.69
CA ALA A 168 0.21 18.63 -1.49
C ALA A 168 -1.19 18.82 -2.09
N ARG A 169 -1.43 18.28 -3.29
CA ARG A 169 -2.75 18.33 -3.93
C ARG A 169 -3.77 17.42 -3.22
N GLY A 170 -3.34 16.24 -2.79
CA GLY A 170 -4.17 15.33 -2.01
C GLY A 170 -4.55 15.93 -0.65
N GLY A 171 -3.59 16.48 0.07
CA GLY A 171 -3.82 17.14 1.35
C GLY A 171 -4.75 18.36 1.24
N ALA A 172 -4.57 19.20 0.20
CA ALA A 172 -5.46 20.32 -0.07
C ALA A 172 -6.89 19.84 -0.38
N ALA A 173 -7.06 18.77 -1.17
CA ALA A 173 -8.37 18.18 -1.44
C ALA A 173 -9.03 17.63 -0.16
N LEU A 174 -8.29 16.94 0.69
CA LEU A 174 -8.76 16.40 1.97
C LEU A 174 -9.06 17.51 2.99
N GLY A 175 -8.45 18.69 2.86
CA GLY A 175 -8.63 19.86 3.73
C GLY A 175 -9.89 20.69 3.43
N THR A 176 -10.72 20.33 2.43
CA THR A 176 -11.83 21.15 1.99
C THR A 176 -13.14 20.40 1.79
N GLY A 177 -14.25 21.08 1.97
CA GLY A 177 -15.60 20.58 1.65
C GLY A 177 -15.95 19.27 2.35
N PHE A 178 -16.63 18.37 1.63
CA PHE A 178 -17.08 17.08 2.17
C PHE A 178 -15.90 16.18 2.58
N ASN A 179 -14.73 16.34 1.95
CA ASN A 179 -13.54 15.54 2.28
C ASN A 179 -13.04 15.76 3.71
N MET A 180 -13.38 16.87 4.36
CA MET A 180 -13.10 17.08 5.78
C MET A 180 -13.68 15.99 6.69
N LEU A 181 -14.70 15.25 6.22
CA LEU A 181 -15.21 14.10 6.95
C LEU A 181 -14.16 12.98 7.04
N TYR A 182 -13.50 12.66 5.93
CA TYR A 182 -12.40 11.68 5.91
C TYR A 182 -11.23 12.14 6.77
N THR A 183 -10.86 13.40 6.67
CA THR A 183 -9.81 14.01 7.49
C THR A 183 -10.11 13.88 8.98
N ARG A 184 -11.36 14.16 9.39
CA ARG A 184 -11.77 13.97 10.79
C ARG A 184 -11.67 12.51 11.23
N MET A 185 -12.08 11.55 10.39
CA MET A 185 -11.97 10.12 10.67
C MET A 185 -10.50 9.70 10.86
N PHE A 186 -9.58 10.17 10.01
CA PHE A 186 -8.15 9.91 10.19
C PHE A 186 -7.62 10.52 11.49
N LEU A 187 -7.93 11.76 11.78
CA LEU A 187 -7.47 12.42 13.00
C LEU A 187 -8.03 11.78 14.28
N GLN A 188 -9.22 11.14 14.23
CA GLN A 188 -9.78 10.39 15.35
C GLN A 188 -8.97 9.15 15.74
N THR A 189 -8.22 8.57 14.81
CA THR A 189 -7.33 7.42 15.06
C THR A 189 -5.89 7.87 15.29
N LEU A 190 -5.41 8.84 14.53
CA LEU A 190 -4.03 9.32 14.60
C LEU A 190 -3.70 10.05 15.92
N LYS A 191 -4.57 10.96 16.35
CA LYS A 191 -4.32 11.75 17.59
C LYS A 191 -4.20 10.90 18.85
N PRO A 192 -5.08 9.93 19.14
CA PRO A 192 -4.91 9.06 20.30
C PRO A 192 -3.59 8.28 20.29
N LYS A 193 -3.15 7.78 19.11
CA LYS A 193 -1.86 7.10 18.97
C LYS A 193 -0.69 8.05 19.30
N CYS A 194 -0.77 9.29 18.81
CA CYS A 194 0.23 10.31 19.11
C CYS A 194 0.25 10.66 20.60
N LEU A 195 -0.90 10.81 21.25
CA LEU A 195 -0.97 11.06 22.69
C LEU A 195 -0.35 9.92 23.50
N ALA A 196 -0.68 8.67 23.15
CA ALA A 196 -0.06 7.51 23.79
C ALA A 196 1.46 7.45 23.57
N LYS A 197 1.95 7.95 22.42
CA LYS A 197 3.38 8.07 22.16
C LYS A 197 4.04 9.18 22.99
N LEU A 198 3.36 10.30 23.23
CA LEU A 198 3.83 11.35 24.15
C LEU A 198 3.93 10.87 25.61
N ASP A 199 3.04 9.97 26.04
CA ASP A 199 3.13 9.37 27.37
C ASP A 199 4.40 8.50 27.52
N GLN A 200 4.85 7.86 26.43
CA GLN A 200 6.10 7.08 26.38
C GLN A 200 7.34 7.98 26.20
N PHE A 201 7.22 9.04 25.43
CA PHE A 201 8.31 9.96 25.06
C PHE A 201 7.88 11.41 25.28
N PRO A 202 7.93 11.92 26.52
CA PRO A 202 7.55 13.29 26.83
C PRO A 202 8.36 14.33 26.02
N GLY A 203 7.67 15.30 25.44
CA GLY A 203 8.32 16.36 24.66
C GLY A 203 8.64 16.01 23.20
N LEU A 204 8.19 14.85 22.70
CA LEU A 204 8.45 14.42 21.32
C LEU A 204 7.86 15.40 20.29
N PHE A 205 6.70 16.00 20.58
CA PHE A 205 6.05 17.08 19.83
C PHE A 205 5.09 17.86 20.74
N ASP A 206 4.58 18.99 20.27
CA ASP A 206 3.68 19.84 21.02
C ASP A 206 2.29 19.21 21.17
N ARG A 207 1.90 18.89 22.40
CA ARG A 207 0.62 18.25 22.75
C ARG A 207 -0.58 19.13 22.44
N ASP A 208 -0.50 20.42 22.77
CA ASP A 208 -1.62 21.34 22.63
C ASP A 208 -1.86 21.69 21.17
N ALA A 209 -0.77 21.90 20.42
CA ALA A 209 -0.84 22.05 18.97
C ALA A 209 -1.46 20.81 18.30
N LEU A 210 -1.05 19.59 18.70
CA LEU A 210 -1.64 18.34 18.21
C LEU A 210 -3.16 18.27 18.44
N LEU A 211 -3.61 18.62 19.65
CA LEU A 211 -5.03 18.61 19.98
C LEU A 211 -5.82 19.61 19.14
N GLN A 212 -5.23 20.74 18.79
CA GLN A 212 -5.84 21.80 17.97
C GLN A 212 -5.79 21.51 16.46
N ALA A 213 -4.93 20.61 15.99
CA ALA A 213 -4.83 20.25 14.57
C ALA A 213 -6.20 19.80 14.02
N ARG A 214 -6.68 20.39 12.93
CA ARG A 214 -8.00 20.12 12.35
C ARG A 214 -7.94 19.48 10.98
N ASP A 215 -6.76 19.44 10.38
CA ASP A 215 -6.49 18.85 9.07
C ASP A 215 -5.14 18.11 9.06
N LEU A 216 -4.86 17.44 7.96
CA LEU A 216 -3.61 16.68 7.80
C LEU A 216 -2.40 17.60 7.67
N TYR A 217 -2.58 18.82 7.13
CA TYR A 217 -1.47 19.77 7.03
C TYR A 217 -0.92 20.14 8.41
N ALA A 218 -1.82 20.56 9.31
CA ALA A 218 -1.44 20.89 10.68
C ALA A 218 -0.89 19.66 11.43
N PHE A 219 -1.50 18.49 11.24
CA PHE A 219 -1.03 17.25 11.85
C PHE A 219 0.38 16.89 11.39
N ASP A 220 0.64 16.91 10.09
CA ASP A 220 1.95 16.57 9.54
C ASP A 220 3.03 17.59 9.94
N ASN A 221 2.65 18.87 10.10
CA ASN A 221 3.58 19.91 10.56
C ASN A 221 4.02 19.71 12.02
N ILE A 222 3.14 19.16 12.85
CA ILE A 222 3.40 18.95 14.28
C ILE A 222 4.07 17.59 14.54
N VAL A 223 3.68 16.57 13.80
CA VAL A 223 4.05 15.17 14.08
C VAL A 223 4.94 14.60 12.99
N THR A 224 4.43 14.45 11.77
CA THR A 224 5.10 13.63 10.74
C THR A 224 6.40 14.29 10.29
N ALA A 225 6.39 15.58 9.98
CA ALA A 225 7.58 16.25 9.48
C ALA A 225 8.73 16.25 10.49
N PRO A 226 8.55 16.69 11.75
CA PRO A 226 9.64 16.72 12.73
C PRO A 226 10.19 15.33 13.06
N LEU A 227 9.31 14.32 13.19
CA LEU A 227 9.73 12.95 13.55
C LEU A 227 10.56 12.26 12.47
N HIS A 228 10.42 12.69 11.21
CA HIS A 228 11.09 12.06 10.08
C HIS A 228 12.12 12.97 9.38
N GLY A 229 12.54 14.07 10.05
CA GLY A 229 13.62 14.93 9.56
C GLY A 229 13.26 15.79 8.36
N TYR A 230 11.99 16.09 8.20
CA TYR A 230 11.51 17.12 7.29
C TYR A 230 11.41 18.46 8.02
N ARG A 231 11.62 19.55 7.31
CA ARG A 231 11.57 20.91 7.87
C ARG A 231 10.16 21.26 8.33
N ASP A 232 9.17 20.96 7.53
CA ASP A 232 7.76 21.29 7.67
C ASP A 232 6.90 20.39 6.79
N THR A 233 5.57 20.57 6.79
CA THR A 233 4.64 19.81 5.94
C THR A 233 4.91 20.01 4.47
N ASP A 234 5.26 21.23 4.03
CA ASP A 234 5.51 21.50 2.61
C ASP A 234 6.73 20.73 2.13
N ASP A 235 7.82 20.70 2.91
CA ASP A 235 9.01 19.89 2.62
C ASP A 235 8.69 18.39 2.62
N TYR A 236 7.92 17.92 3.61
CA TYR A 236 7.48 16.55 3.67
C TYR A 236 6.64 16.16 2.44
N TRP A 237 5.57 16.88 2.16
CA TRP A 237 4.69 16.57 1.05
C TRP A 237 5.39 16.68 -0.31
N HIS A 238 6.27 17.65 -0.47
CA HIS A 238 7.09 17.74 -1.69
C HIS A 238 8.02 16.54 -1.85
N ARG A 239 8.86 16.26 -0.87
CA ARG A 239 9.88 15.21 -0.95
C ARG A 239 9.29 13.81 -0.93
N ALA A 240 8.19 13.57 -0.24
CA ALA A 240 7.53 12.28 -0.14
C ALA A 240 6.57 11.97 -1.30
N SER A 241 6.22 12.94 -2.13
CA SER A 241 5.35 12.70 -3.31
C SER A 241 6.00 11.82 -4.35
N ALA A 242 5.33 10.73 -4.74
CA ALA A 242 5.84 9.77 -5.72
C ALA A 242 5.92 10.33 -7.14
N ARG A 243 5.16 11.37 -7.48
CA ARG A 243 5.17 12.00 -8.80
C ARG A 243 6.57 12.39 -9.29
N HIS A 244 7.48 12.70 -8.37
CA HIS A 244 8.83 13.15 -8.70
C HIS A 244 9.78 12.02 -9.13
N VAL A 245 9.43 10.77 -8.86
CA VAL A 245 10.27 9.59 -9.13
C VAL A 245 9.66 8.61 -10.13
N LEU A 246 8.48 8.90 -10.69
CA LEU A 246 7.82 7.99 -11.63
C LEU A 246 8.64 7.73 -12.90
N HIS A 247 9.48 8.69 -13.32
CA HIS A 247 10.36 8.54 -14.48
C HIS A 247 11.60 7.69 -14.22
N ASP A 248 11.92 7.45 -12.94
CA ASP A 248 13.09 6.67 -12.51
C ASP A 248 12.74 5.18 -12.25
N ILE A 249 11.46 4.82 -12.27
CA ILE A 249 11.01 3.45 -12.04
C ILE A 249 11.40 2.57 -13.22
N THR A 250 12.09 1.46 -12.93
CA THR A 250 12.55 0.49 -13.94
C THR A 250 11.80 -0.85 -13.87
N VAL A 251 11.11 -1.13 -12.76
CA VAL A 251 10.31 -2.32 -12.56
C VAL A 251 8.94 -2.16 -13.24
N PRO A 252 8.43 -3.17 -13.96
CA PRO A 252 7.07 -3.15 -14.50
C PRO A 252 6.05 -2.77 -13.42
N THR A 253 5.39 -1.63 -13.59
CA THR A 253 4.54 -1.06 -12.52
C THR A 253 3.21 -0.56 -13.08
N LEU A 254 2.10 -1.00 -12.47
CA LEU A 254 0.76 -0.44 -12.71
C LEU A 254 0.47 0.65 -11.69
N VAL A 255 0.11 1.85 -12.16
CA VAL A 255 -0.45 2.93 -11.33
C VAL A 255 -1.92 3.06 -11.67
N LEU A 256 -2.78 2.60 -10.77
CA LEU A 256 -4.24 2.59 -10.95
C LEU A 256 -4.89 3.63 -10.02
N ASN A 257 -5.35 4.75 -10.57
CA ASN A 257 -6.07 5.80 -9.84
C ASN A 257 -7.35 6.17 -10.58
N ALA A 258 -8.49 6.20 -9.88
CA ALA A 258 -9.73 6.69 -10.48
C ALA A 258 -9.70 8.22 -10.65
N ARG A 259 -10.18 8.72 -11.80
CA ARG A 259 -10.25 10.18 -12.04
C ARG A 259 -11.22 10.90 -11.09
N ASN A 260 -12.22 10.18 -10.57
CA ASN A 260 -13.18 10.69 -9.60
C ASN A 260 -12.80 10.41 -8.13
N ASP A 261 -11.54 10.03 -7.87
CA ASP A 261 -11.04 9.84 -6.51
C ASP A 261 -11.12 11.17 -5.74
N PRO A 262 -11.86 11.23 -4.61
CA PRO A 262 -11.99 12.46 -3.84
C PRO A 262 -10.69 12.85 -3.11
N PHE A 263 -9.73 11.94 -2.94
CA PHE A 263 -8.48 12.19 -2.22
C PHE A 263 -7.38 12.77 -3.12
N LEU A 264 -7.36 12.39 -4.39
CA LEU A 264 -6.50 13.02 -5.40
C LEU A 264 -7.30 13.21 -6.70
N PRO A 265 -7.90 14.38 -6.90
CA PRO A 265 -8.71 14.65 -8.09
C PRO A 265 -7.96 14.47 -9.40
N GLY A 266 -8.63 13.92 -10.39
CA GLY A 266 -8.05 13.45 -11.65
C GLY A 266 -7.20 14.45 -12.43
N GLN A 267 -7.47 15.78 -12.29
CA GLN A 267 -6.66 16.84 -12.92
C GLN A 267 -5.23 16.94 -12.34
N HIS A 268 -4.96 16.31 -11.21
CA HIS A 268 -3.64 16.31 -10.57
C HIS A 268 -2.85 15.01 -10.79
N LEU A 269 -3.44 14.07 -11.53
CA LEU A 269 -2.76 12.82 -11.87
C LEU A 269 -1.66 13.09 -12.91
N PRO A 270 -0.45 12.51 -12.74
CA PRO A 270 0.61 12.59 -13.74
C PRO A 270 0.17 12.04 -15.10
N THR A 271 0.63 12.67 -16.17
CA THR A 271 0.31 12.25 -17.55
C THR A 271 1.45 11.49 -18.22
N SER A 272 2.61 11.42 -17.56
CA SER A 272 3.80 10.72 -18.04
C SER A 272 4.56 10.06 -16.90
N ALA A 273 5.28 8.99 -17.24
CA ALA A 273 6.16 8.24 -16.37
C ALA A 273 7.21 7.52 -17.22
N SER A 274 8.06 6.66 -16.61
CA SER A 274 8.98 5.81 -17.35
C SER A 274 8.26 4.80 -18.25
N ALA A 275 8.97 4.20 -19.19
CA ALA A 275 8.43 3.13 -20.05
C ALA A 275 7.99 1.86 -19.28
N ALA A 276 8.51 1.66 -18.06
CA ALA A 276 8.12 0.54 -17.20
C ALA A 276 6.79 0.79 -16.47
N VAL A 277 6.27 2.02 -16.45
CA VAL A 277 5.06 2.38 -15.70
C VAL A 277 3.86 2.47 -16.64
N THR A 278 2.82 1.70 -16.33
CA THR A 278 1.50 1.79 -16.96
C THR A 278 0.59 2.67 -16.10
N LEU A 279 0.21 3.84 -16.62
CA LEU A 279 -0.76 4.74 -16.00
C LEU A 279 -2.18 4.32 -16.43
N ASP A 280 -3.00 3.85 -15.50
CA ASP A 280 -4.37 3.38 -15.73
C ASP A 280 -5.33 4.24 -14.89
N TYR A 281 -6.07 5.14 -15.55
CA TYR A 281 -6.92 6.13 -14.89
C TYR A 281 -8.38 6.00 -15.33
N PRO A 282 -9.13 4.99 -14.83
CA PRO A 282 -10.56 4.88 -15.10
C PRO A 282 -11.31 6.14 -14.66
N ALA A 283 -12.39 6.49 -15.36
CA ALA A 283 -13.21 7.66 -15.04
C ALA A 283 -13.86 7.58 -13.65
N GLN A 284 -14.13 6.34 -13.20
CA GLN A 284 -14.85 6.03 -11.97
C GLN A 284 -14.01 5.04 -11.14
N GLY A 285 -14.32 4.94 -9.83
CA GLY A 285 -13.64 4.01 -8.92
C GLY A 285 -13.57 4.51 -7.48
N GLY A 286 -13.67 5.82 -7.26
CA GLY A 286 -13.46 6.44 -5.96
C GLY A 286 -12.06 6.17 -5.40
N HIS A 287 -11.88 6.36 -4.10
CA HIS A 287 -10.65 6.02 -3.40
C HIS A 287 -10.64 4.56 -2.98
N VAL A 288 -9.84 3.73 -3.66
CA VAL A 288 -9.71 2.27 -3.40
C VAL A 288 -11.04 1.52 -3.51
N GLY A 289 -12.03 2.09 -4.18
CA GLY A 289 -13.38 1.54 -4.24
C GLY A 289 -13.46 0.36 -5.19
N PHE A 290 -13.52 0.65 -6.47
CA PHE A 290 -13.58 -0.33 -7.55
C PHE A 290 -14.51 -1.52 -7.28
N SER A 291 -15.63 -1.26 -6.57
CA SER A 291 -16.61 -2.29 -6.25
C SER A 291 -17.47 -2.60 -7.47
N ALA A 292 -17.57 -3.88 -7.82
CA ALA A 292 -18.45 -4.37 -8.86
C ALA A 292 -19.37 -5.45 -8.26
N ASP A 293 -20.62 -5.52 -8.70
CA ASP A 293 -21.60 -6.52 -8.27
C ASP A 293 -21.77 -6.63 -6.73
N GLY A 294 -21.59 -5.51 -6.02
CA GLY A 294 -21.68 -5.48 -4.56
C GLY A 294 -20.52 -6.17 -3.83
N THR A 295 -19.45 -6.48 -4.55
CA THR A 295 -18.23 -7.12 -4.00
C THR A 295 -16.99 -6.28 -4.25
N ASN A 296 -15.91 -6.57 -3.52
CA ASN A 296 -14.60 -5.90 -3.65
C ASN A 296 -13.61 -6.73 -4.49
N THR A 297 -14.08 -7.60 -5.37
CA THR A 297 -13.22 -8.55 -6.09
C THR A 297 -12.63 -8.00 -7.38
N TRP A 298 -13.21 -6.94 -7.97
CA TRP A 298 -12.71 -6.37 -9.22
C TRP A 298 -11.26 -5.88 -9.08
N LEU A 299 -10.98 -5.14 -8.00
CA LEU A 299 -9.63 -4.61 -7.74
C LEU A 299 -8.59 -5.74 -7.62
N ALA A 300 -8.90 -6.78 -6.83
CA ALA A 300 -8.02 -7.94 -6.71
C ALA A 300 -7.75 -8.60 -8.07
N ARG A 301 -8.80 -8.80 -8.89
CA ARG A 301 -8.67 -9.36 -10.25
C ARG A 301 -7.84 -8.46 -11.17
N ARG A 302 -7.99 -7.13 -11.09
CA ARG A 302 -7.21 -6.18 -11.90
C ARG A 302 -5.71 -6.22 -11.55
N ILE A 303 -5.39 -6.28 -10.26
CA ILE A 303 -4.01 -6.45 -9.77
C ILE A 303 -3.43 -7.77 -10.30
N LEU A 304 -4.14 -8.88 -10.13
CA LEU A 304 -3.66 -10.20 -10.58
C LEU A 304 -3.55 -10.29 -12.10
N ALA A 305 -4.47 -9.68 -12.85
CA ALA A 305 -4.37 -9.64 -14.31
C ALA A 305 -3.14 -8.88 -14.81
N PHE A 306 -2.63 -7.92 -14.03
CA PHE A 306 -1.35 -7.28 -14.33
C PHE A 306 -0.17 -8.20 -13.96
N PHE A 307 -0.18 -8.80 -12.77
CA PHE A 307 0.88 -9.70 -12.36
C PHE A 307 0.99 -10.94 -13.24
N ASP A 308 -0.13 -11.49 -13.72
CA ASP A 308 -0.16 -12.64 -14.64
C ASP A 308 0.65 -12.41 -15.94
N GLN A 309 0.78 -11.14 -16.38
CA GLN A 309 1.61 -10.77 -17.54
C GLN A 309 3.12 -10.84 -17.24
N HIS A 310 3.48 -10.91 -15.97
CA HIS A 310 4.87 -10.92 -15.48
C HIS A 310 5.22 -12.20 -14.72
N VAL A 311 4.35 -13.21 -14.75
CA VAL A 311 4.68 -14.54 -14.23
C VAL A 311 5.62 -15.22 -15.22
N HIS A 312 6.81 -15.58 -14.75
CA HIS A 312 7.79 -16.29 -15.56
C HIS A 312 7.46 -17.78 -15.60
N ALA A 313 7.28 -18.34 -16.80
CA ALA A 313 7.13 -19.77 -16.99
C ALA A 313 8.45 -20.45 -16.55
N ARG A 314 8.47 -20.99 -15.34
CA ARG A 314 9.59 -21.84 -14.89
C ARG A 314 9.53 -23.13 -15.69
N ALA A 315 10.56 -23.41 -16.49
CA ALA A 315 10.74 -24.71 -17.09
C ALA A 315 10.67 -25.75 -15.96
N THR A 316 9.76 -26.69 -16.07
CA THR A 316 9.66 -27.86 -15.21
C THR A 316 10.94 -28.67 -15.34
N ALA A 317 11.93 -28.34 -14.53
CA ALA A 317 13.11 -29.19 -14.33
C ALA A 317 12.69 -30.32 -13.40
N SER A 318 12.02 -31.34 -13.96
CA SER A 318 11.89 -32.61 -13.26
C SER A 318 11.51 -33.70 -14.23
N ALA A 319 12.23 -34.79 -14.14
CA ALA A 319 12.01 -36.09 -14.76
C ALA A 319 12.73 -36.35 -16.09
N GLN A 320 14.08 -36.24 -16.09
CA GLN A 320 14.89 -37.06 -16.98
C GLN A 320 16.23 -37.38 -16.30
N THR A 321 16.22 -38.32 -15.37
CA THR A 321 17.39 -39.14 -15.04
C THR A 321 16.94 -40.33 -14.18
N CYS A 322 16.28 -41.26 -14.83
CA CYS A 322 16.15 -42.62 -14.31
C CYS A 322 15.84 -43.55 -15.47
N GLU A 323 16.80 -43.68 -16.39
CA GLU A 323 16.82 -44.83 -17.29
C GLU A 323 18.24 -45.09 -17.78
N ALA A 324 18.60 -46.38 -17.67
CA ALA A 324 19.76 -47.03 -18.25
C ALA A 324 21.03 -47.13 -17.41
N ALA A 325 21.06 -48.08 -16.49
CA ALA A 325 22.24 -48.89 -16.32
C ALA A 325 22.11 -50.13 -17.27
N PRO A 326 23.00 -50.30 -18.23
CA PRO A 326 23.04 -51.55 -18.95
C PRO A 326 23.77 -52.62 -18.11
N HIS A 327 23.12 -53.78 -17.98
CA HIS A 327 23.80 -54.99 -17.57
C HIS A 327 24.86 -55.35 -18.61
N GLY A 328 26.06 -55.58 -18.17
CA GLY A 328 27.15 -56.17 -18.88
C GLY A 328 28.17 -56.72 -17.84
#